data_a44a2fb8c6c5639fbbc7c635ed16b7cb
#
_entry.id   a44a2fb8c6c5639fbbc7c635ed16b7cb
#
_cell.length_a   1.000
_cell.length_b   1.000
_cell.length_c   1.000
_cell.angle_alpha   90.00
_cell.angle_beta   90.00
_cell.angle_gamma   90.00
#
_symmetry.space_group_name_H-M   'P 1'
#
loop_
_entity.id
_entity.type
_entity.pdbx_description
1 polymer ?
#
loop_
_entity_poly.entity_id
_entity_poly.type
_entity_poly.pdbx_seq_one_letter_code
_entity_poly.pdbx_strand_id
1 'polypeptide(L)'
;PPSTPLPAGEYELKFFSKAFAANNAATNATVTVSDEALKSLDKLTITCTNGSAGIMGTSSWTENSLKFKLEEESAITLSAQMSWGNGGSCIAYDHFTLTQLPEGSLDPNAPSIEGGTEDQVSSPTEGVISHEFVEESAMQQDLLQMLANSLTYAHNIWYDCAAPNSKGETCGYFKANSAGQSNEDGVRTNADFSMICAFLCKYGKGKVTLPEGVTWDMVKDMAVKSLVFGYSTHKANKFKITSDNKYWGSVSNADHVWESSLWATSLAYASYFLNEELDESQKTYIYNMIKAECNYELERSIPTGYNGDTKAAENGWETNILSCALGLYPDDALAPKWFDRLRAFAINCYSHVDDAQNTTVIDPEYDETTVQDLYIGKNLYDDYTLQNHNYFHTSYQNVVMQELGESHLALHLFQGGNPKWKTNALMHNNQKVMDEVLCRLALADGELARPNGNDWSMFLYDQITSYTTAACFLRDPNALMLENLAYKHIKARQSTTQDGSWLLNSDIGPRRMGVEGHRVMMTYLMHELASTADIQATSLTD
;
A
#
# COMPACT_ATOMS: atom_id res chain seq x y z
N PRO A 1 26.87 6.76 -13.10
CA PRO A 1 27.90 6.27 -12.22
C PRO A 1 28.98 5.62 -13.06
N PRO A 2 30.27 5.72 -12.70
CA PRO A 2 31.28 4.99 -13.43
C PRO A 2 30.99 3.49 -13.26
N SER A 3 30.75 2.80 -14.36
CA SER A 3 30.64 1.35 -14.38
C SER A 3 32.00 0.76 -13.98
N THR A 4 32.01 -0.15 -13.03
CA THR A 4 33.21 -0.91 -12.71
C THR A 4 33.57 -1.74 -13.95
N PRO A 5 34.79 -1.68 -14.50
CA PRO A 5 35.18 -2.51 -15.62
C PRO A 5 35.02 -3.99 -15.28
N LEU A 6 34.57 -4.77 -16.27
CA LEU A 6 34.47 -6.21 -16.18
C LEU A 6 35.74 -6.85 -16.73
N PRO A 7 36.27 -7.93 -16.13
CA PRO A 7 37.39 -8.67 -16.66
C PRO A 7 37.15 -9.20 -18.09
N ALA A 8 38.21 -9.54 -18.81
CA ALA A 8 38.05 -10.33 -20.02
C ALA A 8 37.32 -11.64 -19.73
N GLY A 9 36.40 -12.04 -20.60
CA GLY A 9 35.58 -13.24 -20.38
C GLY A 9 34.31 -13.26 -21.21
N GLU A 10 33.58 -14.33 -21.08
CA GLU A 10 32.27 -14.52 -21.71
C GLU A 10 31.17 -14.18 -20.72
N TYR A 11 30.10 -13.50 -21.17
CA TYR A 11 29.04 -12.98 -20.32
C TYR A 11 27.66 -13.22 -20.91
N GLU A 12 26.69 -13.42 -20.04
CA GLU A 12 25.27 -13.37 -20.36
C GLU A 12 24.62 -12.24 -19.59
N LEU A 13 23.94 -11.32 -20.28
CA LEU A 13 23.09 -10.30 -19.71
C LEU A 13 21.64 -10.72 -19.92
N LYS A 14 20.97 -11.13 -18.88
CA LYS A 14 19.53 -11.40 -18.88
C LYS A 14 18.75 -10.20 -18.39
N PHE A 15 17.58 -9.99 -18.95
CA PHE A 15 16.65 -8.98 -18.51
C PHE A 15 15.23 -9.31 -18.97
N PHE A 16 14.26 -8.81 -18.27
CA PHE A 16 12.87 -8.90 -18.69
C PHE A 16 12.47 -7.65 -19.46
N SER A 17 11.63 -7.82 -20.48
CA SER A 17 11.02 -6.71 -21.18
C SER A 17 9.52 -6.91 -21.33
N LYS A 18 8.78 -5.79 -21.30
CA LYS A 18 7.37 -5.75 -21.59
C LYS A 18 7.09 -4.57 -22.52
N ALA A 19 6.54 -4.85 -23.69
CA ALA A 19 6.36 -3.86 -24.74
C ALA A 19 4.89 -3.50 -24.92
N PHE A 20 4.61 -2.24 -25.17
CA PHE A 20 3.26 -1.69 -25.37
C PHE A 20 3.21 -0.91 -26.67
N ALA A 21 2.20 -1.18 -27.48
CA ALA A 21 1.91 -0.38 -28.65
C ALA A 21 0.48 0.15 -28.58
N ALA A 22 0.33 1.47 -28.62
CA ALA A 22 -0.97 2.10 -28.75
C ALA A 22 -1.38 2.22 -30.22
N ASN A 23 -2.68 2.12 -30.48
CA ASN A 23 -3.28 2.43 -31.79
C ASN A 23 -2.73 1.62 -32.99
N ASN A 24 -2.53 0.32 -32.85
CA ASN A 24 -2.11 -0.58 -33.93
C ASN A 24 -0.74 -0.24 -34.58
N ALA A 25 0.12 0.53 -33.91
CA ALA A 25 1.46 0.81 -34.39
C ALA A 25 2.42 -0.31 -33.96
N ALA A 26 3.01 -1.02 -34.90
CA ALA A 26 4.13 -1.91 -34.60
C ALA A 26 5.35 -1.06 -34.19
N THR A 27 5.97 -1.40 -33.06
CA THR A 27 7.16 -0.70 -32.57
C THR A 27 8.25 -1.71 -32.30
N ASN A 28 9.46 -1.39 -32.73
CA ASN A 28 10.64 -2.19 -32.43
C ASN A 28 11.57 -1.41 -31.51
N ALA A 29 12.12 -2.07 -30.51
CA ALA A 29 13.23 -1.55 -29.73
C ALA A 29 14.44 -2.42 -29.93
N THR A 30 15.59 -1.80 -30.10
CA THR A 30 16.88 -2.50 -30.17
C THR A 30 17.63 -2.23 -28.87
N VAL A 31 17.93 -3.28 -28.13
CA VAL A 31 18.81 -3.25 -26.96
C VAL A 31 20.21 -3.69 -27.41
N THR A 32 21.22 -2.90 -27.08
CA THR A 32 22.59 -3.13 -27.49
C THR A 32 23.51 -3.06 -26.28
N VAL A 33 24.38 -4.07 -26.13
CA VAL A 33 25.54 -4.02 -25.22
C VAL A 33 26.75 -3.59 -26.03
N SER A 34 27.50 -2.62 -25.55
CA SER A 34 28.70 -2.10 -26.17
C SER A 34 29.87 -2.07 -25.17
N ASP A 35 31.08 -2.18 -25.63
CA ASP A 35 32.29 -1.96 -24.85
C ASP A 35 32.56 -0.47 -24.57
N GLU A 36 33.62 -0.16 -23.85
CA GLU A 36 34.02 1.21 -23.52
C GLU A 36 34.27 2.10 -24.76
N ALA A 37 34.66 1.52 -25.84
CA ALA A 37 34.85 2.23 -27.12
C ALA A 37 33.54 2.38 -27.92
N LEU A 38 32.40 2.02 -27.33
CA LEU A 38 31.06 2.01 -27.93
C LEU A 38 30.91 1.05 -29.13
N LYS A 39 31.79 0.06 -29.22
CA LYS A 39 31.66 -1.01 -30.20
C LYS A 39 30.58 -1.99 -29.71
N SER A 40 29.61 -2.26 -30.57
CA SER A 40 28.55 -3.23 -30.27
C SER A 40 29.11 -4.63 -30.09
N LEU A 41 28.86 -5.23 -28.95
CA LEU A 41 29.24 -6.59 -28.60
C LEU A 41 28.13 -7.58 -28.96
N ASP A 42 26.90 -7.22 -28.62
CA ASP A 42 25.68 -7.96 -28.98
C ASP A 42 24.48 -7.03 -29.03
N LYS A 43 23.41 -7.43 -29.73
CA LYS A 43 22.17 -6.67 -29.85
C LYS A 43 20.97 -7.57 -30.02
N LEU A 44 19.86 -7.16 -29.39
CA LEU A 44 18.57 -7.83 -29.50
C LEU A 44 17.50 -6.84 -29.98
N THR A 45 16.62 -7.29 -30.88
CA THR A 45 15.46 -6.51 -31.31
C THR A 45 14.21 -7.10 -30.66
N ILE A 46 13.51 -6.28 -29.88
CA ILE A 46 12.24 -6.60 -29.26
C ILE A 46 11.15 -6.02 -30.14
N THR A 47 10.28 -6.87 -30.68
CA THR A 47 9.16 -6.45 -31.50
C THR A 47 7.89 -6.39 -30.66
N CYS A 48 7.29 -5.21 -30.61
CA CYS A 48 5.98 -5.01 -30.00
C CYS A 48 4.92 -5.33 -31.04
N THR A 49 4.19 -6.42 -30.85
CA THR A 49 3.03 -6.75 -31.66
C THR A 49 1.75 -6.18 -31.05
N ASN A 50 0.84 -5.72 -31.93
CA ASN A 50 -0.45 -5.12 -31.58
C ASN A 50 -1.16 -5.79 -30.42
N GLY A 51 -1.34 -5.07 -29.34
CA GLY A 51 -2.41 -5.30 -28.37
C GLY A 51 -3.58 -4.37 -28.68
N SER A 52 -4.77 -4.88 -28.72
CA SER A 52 -5.98 -4.07 -28.83
C SER A 52 -6.03 -3.01 -27.74
N ALA A 53 -6.29 -1.77 -28.12
CA ALA A 53 -6.61 -0.59 -27.36
C ALA A 53 -6.76 -0.79 -25.83
N GLY A 54 -5.69 -0.98 -25.13
CA GLY A 54 -5.64 -1.06 -23.69
C GLY A 54 -4.19 -0.85 -23.29
N ILE A 55 -3.95 0.18 -22.60
CA ILE A 55 -2.69 0.54 -22.02
C ILE A 55 -2.26 -0.63 -21.13
N MET A 56 -1.08 -1.19 -21.32
CA MET A 56 -0.62 -2.45 -20.71
C MET A 56 -1.36 -3.71 -21.21
N GLY A 57 -1.86 -3.68 -22.44
CA GLY A 57 -2.50 -4.86 -23.01
C GLY A 57 -1.59 -6.07 -23.09
N THR A 58 -2.05 -7.19 -22.66
CA THR A 58 -1.78 -8.59 -23.02
C THR A 58 -0.34 -9.07 -23.25
N SER A 59 0.71 -8.25 -23.18
CA SER A 59 2.08 -8.75 -23.24
C SER A 59 2.57 -9.12 -21.83
N SER A 60 2.83 -10.39 -21.59
CA SER A 60 3.59 -10.85 -20.43
C SER A 60 5.01 -10.31 -20.45
N TRP A 61 5.64 -10.24 -19.30
CA TRP A 61 7.07 -10.04 -19.21
C TRP A 61 7.77 -11.19 -19.93
N THR A 62 8.71 -10.85 -20.81
CA THR A 62 9.47 -11.82 -21.58
C THR A 62 10.94 -11.73 -21.18
N GLU A 63 11.51 -12.86 -20.78
CA GLU A 63 12.95 -12.94 -20.53
C GLU A 63 13.71 -12.80 -21.85
N ASN A 64 14.75 -11.98 -21.83
CA ASN A 64 15.65 -11.74 -22.95
C ASN A 64 17.07 -11.99 -22.48
N SER A 65 17.92 -12.39 -23.41
CA SER A 65 19.34 -12.63 -23.16
C SER A 65 20.17 -12.03 -24.25
N LEU A 66 21.26 -11.36 -23.86
CA LEU A 66 22.35 -10.92 -24.69
C LEU A 66 23.62 -11.63 -24.24
N LYS A 67 24.34 -12.26 -25.17
CA LYS A 67 25.55 -13.01 -24.87
C LYS A 67 26.74 -12.40 -25.59
N PHE A 68 27.78 -12.04 -24.86
CA PHE A 68 28.91 -11.34 -25.43
C PHE A 68 30.23 -11.76 -24.81
N LYS A 69 31.30 -11.47 -25.48
CA LYS A 69 32.68 -11.72 -25.03
C LYS A 69 33.44 -10.41 -24.95
N LEU A 70 34.17 -10.22 -23.86
CA LEU A 70 35.17 -9.18 -23.68
C LEU A 70 36.56 -9.82 -23.88
N GLU A 71 37.32 -9.32 -24.84
CA GLU A 71 38.68 -9.82 -25.10
C GLU A 71 39.69 -9.22 -24.09
N GLU A 72 39.37 -8.09 -23.51
CA GLU A 72 40.14 -7.40 -22.47
C GLU A 72 39.22 -6.77 -21.45
N GLU A 73 39.76 -6.35 -20.29
CA GLU A 73 39.00 -5.65 -19.28
C GLU A 73 38.36 -4.39 -19.85
N SER A 74 37.04 -4.24 -19.72
CA SER A 74 36.29 -3.13 -20.29
C SER A 74 35.02 -2.81 -19.50
N ALA A 75 34.67 -1.53 -19.41
CA ALA A 75 33.35 -1.14 -19.01
C ALA A 75 32.33 -1.43 -20.11
N ILE A 76 31.12 -1.85 -19.75
CA ILE A 76 30.05 -2.05 -20.72
C ILE A 76 29.01 -0.95 -20.64
N THR A 77 28.39 -0.64 -21.76
CA THR A 77 27.26 0.29 -21.88
C THR A 77 26.07 -0.45 -22.45
N LEU A 78 24.94 -0.36 -21.76
CA LEU A 78 23.65 -0.83 -22.26
C LEU A 78 22.88 0.34 -22.84
N SER A 79 22.45 0.25 -24.07
CA SER A 79 21.63 1.23 -24.76
C SER A 79 20.36 0.60 -25.31
N ALA A 80 19.24 1.30 -25.20
CA ALA A 80 17.97 0.90 -25.79
C ALA A 80 17.48 2.01 -26.73
N GLN A 81 17.29 1.67 -28.00
CA GLN A 81 16.73 2.57 -29.00
C GLN A 81 15.37 2.06 -29.43
N MET A 82 14.39 2.93 -29.46
CA MET A 82 13.04 2.62 -29.90
C MET A 82 12.68 3.43 -31.14
N SER A 83 12.13 2.76 -32.16
CA SER A 83 11.54 3.42 -33.31
C SER A 83 10.08 3.73 -33.02
N TRP A 84 9.71 5.00 -33.08
CA TRP A 84 8.37 5.48 -32.81
C TRP A 84 7.45 5.26 -34.00
N GLY A 85 6.32 4.56 -33.80
CA GLY A 85 5.19 4.62 -34.70
C GLY A 85 4.27 5.81 -34.35
N ASN A 86 3.27 6.09 -35.18
CA ASN A 86 2.25 7.11 -34.90
C ASN A 86 1.31 6.62 -33.78
N GLY A 87 1.58 6.98 -32.55
CA GLY A 87 0.79 6.61 -31.36
C GLY A 87 1.71 6.19 -30.21
N GLY A 88 1.34 6.48 -28.98
CA GLY A 88 2.17 6.19 -27.82
C GLY A 88 2.53 4.70 -27.72
N SER A 89 3.80 4.39 -27.76
CA SER A 89 4.34 3.06 -27.51
C SER A 89 5.43 3.18 -26.48
N CYS A 90 5.57 2.19 -25.60
CA CYS A 90 6.67 2.14 -24.66
C CYS A 90 7.17 0.71 -24.48
N ILE A 91 8.39 0.58 -23.99
CA ILE A 91 8.97 -0.68 -23.54
C ILE A 91 9.51 -0.47 -22.15
N ALA A 92 9.10 -1.31 -21.23
CA ALA A 92 9.66 -1.41 -19.90
C ALA A 92 10.72 -2.51 -19.89
N TYR A 93 11.79 -2.29 -19.15
CA TYR A 93 12.86 -3.24 -18.92
C TYR A 93 13.05 -3.42 -17.43
N ASP A 94 13.34 -4.64 -17.00
CA ASP A 94 13.50 -4.96 -15.60
C ASP A 94 14.45 -6.15 -15.38
N HIS A 95 14.92 -6.32 -14.16
CA HIS A 95 15.66 -7.48 -13.70
C HIS A 95 16.92 -7.77 -14.55
N PHE A 96 17.81 -6.78 -14.67
CA PHE A 96 19.08 -6.97 -15.34
C PHE A 96 20.01 -7.80 -14.46
N THR A 97 20.36 -9.00 -14.94
CA THR A 97 21.34 -9.87 -14.30
C THR A 97 22.48 -10.12 -15.25
N LEU A 98 23.70 -9.79 -14.83
CA LEU A 98 24.91 -10.05 -15.58
C LEU A 98 25.67 -11.21 -14.95
N THR A 99 25.87 -12.28 -15.69
CA THR A 99 26.58 -13.47 -15.25
C THR A 99 27.81 -13.70 -16.09
N GLN A 100 28.95 -13.92 -15.46
CA GLN A 100 30.14 -14.40 -16.17
C GLN A 100 29.97 -15.88 -16.45
N LEU A 101 30.11 -16.25 -17.73
CA LEU A 101 29.98 -17.62 -18.17
C LEU A 101 31.34 -18.35 -18.10
N PRO A 102 31.35 -19.67 -17.97
CA PRO A 102 32.56 -20.46 -18.18
C PRO A 102 33.18 -20.20 -19.55
N GLU A 103 34.49 -20.26 -19.65
CA GLU A 103 35.21 -20.08 -20.93
C GLU A 103 34.76 -21.12 -21.98
N GLY A 104 34.46 -20.66 -23.18
CA GLY A 104 33.94 -21.49 -24.25
C GLY A 104 32.42 -21.68 -24.27
N SER A 105 31.68 -21.05 -23.36
CA SER A 105 30.21 -21.12 -23.31
C SER A 105 29.53 -20.51 -24.53
N LEU A 106 30.21 -19.61 -25.26
CA LEU A 106 29.73 -18.99 -26.49
C LEU A 106 30.20 -19.70 -27.76
N ASP A 107 30.88 -20.83 -27.64
CA ASP A 107 31.23 -21.65 -28.79
C ASP A 107 29.96 -22.30 -29.39
N PRO A 108 29.59 -22.02 -30.64
CA PRO A 108 28.40 -22.60 -31.27
C PRO A 108 28.45 -24.13 -31.43
N ASN A 109 29.60 -24.75 -31.18
CA ASN A 109 29.79 -26.20 -31.22
C ASN A 109 29.86 -26.84 -29.82
N ALA A 110 29.74 -26.09 -28.75
CA ALA A 110 29.71 -26.63 -27.39
C ALA A 110 28.46 -27.49 -27.20
N PRO A 111 28.56 -28.68 -26.56
CA PRO A 111 27.37 -29.49 -26.24
C PRO A 111 26.46 -28.73 -25.30
N SER A 112 25.17 -28.63 -25.64
CA SER A 112 24.16 -28.05 -24.78
C SER A 112 24.08 -28.82 -23.47
N ILE A 113 24.34 -28.16 -22.35
CA ILE A 113 24.04 -28.69 -21.02
C ILE A 113 22.55 -28.47 -20.82
N GLU A 114 21.74 -29.51 -21.05
CA GLU A 114 20.34 -29.53 -20.62
C GLU A 114 20.29 -29.68 -19.09
N GLY A 115 19.48 -28.86 -18.47
CA GLY A 115 18.93 -29.14 -17.15
C GLY A 115 19.48 -28.33 -15.99
N GLY A 116 19.23 -27.02 -15.98
CA GLY A 116 18.94 -26.39 -14.71
C GLY A 116 17.50 -26.73 -14.34
N THR A 117 17.31 -27.49 -13.29
CA THR A 117 15.99 -27.62 -12.66
C THR A 117 15.51 -26.24 -12.29
N GLU A 118 14.31 -25.86 -12.76
CA GLU A 118 13.59 -24.73 -12.21
C GLU A 118 13.63 -24.86 -10.69
N ASP A 119 14.34 -23.95 -10.04
CA ASP A 119 14.21 -23.82 -8.60
C ASP A 119 12.74 -23.49 -8.36
N GLN A 120 12.03 -24.44 -7.80
CA GLN A 120 10.69 -24.18 -7.30
C GLN A 120 10.84 -23.06 -6.29
N VAL A 121 10.32 -21.89 -6.63
CA VAL A 121 10.13 -20.82 -5.67
C VAL A 121 9.29 -21.42 -4.56
N SER A 122 9.93 -21.72 -3.44
CA SER A 122 9.22 -22.21 -2.26
C SER A 122 8.19 -21.17 -1.91
N SER A 123 6.92 -21.57 -1.84
CA SER A 123 5.87 -20.70 -1.33
C SER A 123 6.36 -20.11 -0.02
N PRO A 124 6.30 -18.76 0.14
CA PRO A 124 6.76 -18.15 1.37
C PRO A 124 6.00 -18.79 2.52
N THR A 125 6.74 -19.26 3.53
CA THR A 125 6.15 -19.68 4.78
C THR A 125 5.44 -18.47 5.35
N GLU A 126 4.15 -18.60 5.67
CA GLU A 126 3.39 -17.55 6.32
C GLU A 126 4.20 -16.97 7.48
N GLY A 127 4.34 -15.64 7.50
CA GLY A 127 5.08 -14.97 8.55
C GLY A 127 4.41 -15.27 9.89
N VAL A 128 5.14 -15.86 10.81
CA VAL A 128 4.65 -16.11 12.17
C VAL A 128 4.48 -14.75 12.84
N ILE A 129 3.24 -14.33 13.03
CA ILE A 129 2.94 -13.13 13.80
C ILE A 129 3.29 -13.42 15.26
N SER A 130 4.15 -12.59 15.83
CA SER A 130 4.48 -12.67 17.24
C SER A 130 3.25 -12.31 18.08
N HIS A 131 2.94 -13.12 19.08
CA HIS A 131 1.93 -12.78 20.09
C HIS A 131 2.48 -11.80 21.15
N GLU A 132 3.77 -11.54 21.12
CA GLU A 132 4.45 -10.55 21.95
C GLU A 132 4.92 -9.41 21.06
N PHE A 133 4.65 -8.18 21.49
CA PHE A 133 5.12 -7.00 20.77
C PHE A 133 6.63 -6.95 20.71
N VAL A 134 7.17 -6.54 19.57
CA VAL A 134 8.61 -6.54 19.29
C VAL A 134 9.26 -5.31 19.91
N GLU A 135 10.55 -5.42 20.25
CA GLU A 135 11.32 -4.26 20.67
C GLU A 135 11.46 -3.25 19.52
N GLU A 136 11.24 -1.98 19.84
CA GLU A 136 11.22 -0.88 18.87
C GLU A 136 12.57 -0.71 18.17
N SER A 137 12.57 -0.74 16.86
CA SER A 137 13.75 -0.55 16.01
C SER A 137 14.13 0.93 15.86
N ALA A 138 15.35 1.19 15.36
CA ALA A 138 15.80 2.56 15.05
C ALA A 138 14.90 3.23 13.98
N MET A 139 14.39 2.46 13.00
CA MET A 139 13.44 2.96 12.01
C MET A 139 12.13 3.37 12.67
N GLN A 140 11.58 2.56 13.58
CA GLN A 140 10.36 2.90 14.32
C GLN A 140 10.54 4.17 15.16
N GLN A 141 11.69 4.35 15.81
CA GLN A 141 11.98 5.58 16.55
C GLN A 141 11.99 6.81 15.64
N ASP A 142 12.58 6.70 14.46
CA ASP A 142 12.54 7.76 13.45
C ASP A 142 11.12 8.04 12.94
N LEU A 143 10.33 7.00 12.63
CA LEU A 143 8.92 7.14 12.21
C LEU A 143 8.10 7.85 13.29
N LEU A 144 8.30 7.47 14.55
CA LEU A 144 7.64 8.09 15.69
C LEU A 144 8.00 9.58 15.83
N GLN A 145 9.29 9.92 15.67
CA GLN A 145 9.74 11.32 15.70
C GLN A 145 9.22 12.12 14.52
N MET A 146 9.14 11.52 13.31
CA MET A 146 8.56 12.17 12.14
C MET A 146 7.08 12.51 12.36
N LEU A 147 6.31 11.60 12.97
CA LEU A 147 4.92 11.88 13.35
C LEU A 147 4.83 13.03 14.37
N ALA A 148 5.73 13.06 15.36
CA ALA A 148 5.77 14.17 16.30
C ALA A 148 6.11 15.52 15.62
N ASN A 149 7.04 15.52 14.66
CA ASN A 149 7.40 16.72 13.90
C ASN A 149 6.19 17.29 13.14
N SER A 150 5.30 16.43 12.60
CA SER A 150 4.10 16.85 11.86
C SER A 150 3.05 17.57 12.72
N LEU A 151 3.20 17.55 14.04
CA LEU A 151 2.28 18.24 14.96
C LEU A 151 2.30 19.76 14.80
N THR A 152 3.39 20.36 14.30
CA THR A 152 3.37 21.78 13.94
C THR A 152 2.33 22.05 12.85
N TYR A 153 2.34 21.24 11.80
CA TYR A 153 1.36 21.32 10.72
C TYR A 153 -0.07 21.07 11.25
N ALA A 154 -0.26 20.02 12.03
CA ALA A 154 -1.55 19.67 12.63
C ALA A 154 -2.11 20.81 13.48
N HIS A 155 -1.29 21.43 14.33
CA HIS A 155 -1.69 22.56 15.16
C HIS A 155 -2.09 23.79 14.32
N ASN A 156 -1.41 24.04 13.20
CA ASN A 156 -1.73 25.17 12.31
C ASN A 156 -3.10 25.04 11.62
N ILE A 157 -3.60 23.82 11.44
CA ILE A 157 -4.92 23.55 10.85
C ILE A 157 -6.00 23.21 11.88
N TRP A 158 -5.68 23.25 13.17
CA TRP A 158 -6.60 22.97 14.26
C TRP A 158 -7.65 24.06 14.43
N TYR A 159 -8.87 23.65 14.74
CA TYR A 159 -9.99 24.53 15.03
C TYR A 159 -10.83 24.01 16.22
N ASP A 160 -10.91 24.80 17.30
CA ASP A 160 -11.83 24.54 18.39
C ASP A 160 -13.26 24.97 18.00
N CYS A 161 -14.24 24.11 18.22
CA CYS A 161 -15.64 24.45 18.00
C CYS A 161 -16.11 25.46 19.05
N ALA A 162 -16.84 26.48 18.61
CA ALA A 162 -17.34 27.56 19.48
C ALA A 162 -18.40 27.07 20.49
N ALA A 163 -19.03 25.92 20.24
CA ALA A 163 -20.04 25.32 21.09
C ALA A 163 -19.84 23.81 21.17
N PRO A 164 -20.24 23.18 22.30
CA PRO A 164 -20.23 21.73 22.40
C PRO A 164 -21.27 21.10 21.45
N ASN A 165 -21.17 19.79 21.26
CA ASN A 165 -22.20 19.02 20.57
C ASN A 165 -23.53 18.99 21.39
N SER A 166 -24.58 18.40 20.80
CA SER A 166 -25.89 18.32 21.46
C SER A 166 -25.94 17.47 22.74
N LYS A 167 -24.83 16.79 23.09
CA LYS A 167 -24.64 16.05 24.32
C LYS A 167 -23.83 16.83 25.37
N GLY A 168 -23.41 18.04 25.06
CA GLY A 168 -22.62 18.89 25.94
C GLY A 168 -21.12 18.61 25.93
N GLU A 169 -20.63 17.81 24.98
CA GLU A 169 -19.21 17.47 24.84
C GLU A 169 -18.50 18.53 24.03
N THR A 170 -17.33 18.95 24.52
CA THR A 170 -16.45 19.86 23.76
C THR A 170 -15.86 19.14 22.55
N CYS A 171 -15.76 19.83 21.42
CA CYS A 171 -15.25 19.29 20.18
C CYS A 171 -14.38 20.30 19.42
N GLY A 172 -13.61 19.80 18.50
CA GLY A 172 -12.78 20.54 17.58
C GLY A 172 -12.44 19.65 16.38
N TYR A 173 -11.86 20.20 15.36
CA TYR A 173 -11.53 19.46 14.16
C TYR A 173 -10.30 20.02 13.43
N PHE A 174 -9.68 19.17 12.65
CA PHE A 174 -8.61 19.57 11.72
C PHE A 174 -9.24 20.05 10.41
N LYS A 175 -8.94 21.27 10.04
CA LYS A 175 -9.59 21.95 8.92
C LYS A 175 -8.95 21.58 7.59
N ALA A 176 -9.75 21.11 6.65
CA ALA A 176 -9.36 20.93 5.25
C ALA A 176 -9.44 22.23 4.44
N ASN A 177 -8.89 22.21 3.22
CA ASN A 177 -8.96 23.34 2.29
C ASN A 177 -10.38 23.59 1.77
N SER A 178 -11.16 22.54 1.52
CA SER A 178 -12.57 22.67 1.17
C SER A 178 -13.47 22.73 2.40
N ALA A 179 -14.57 23.45 2.31
CA ALA A 179 -15.44 23.74 3.46
C ALA A 179 -16.34 22.58 3.88
N GLY A 180 -16.15 21.36 3.36
CA GLY A 180 -17.06 20.25 3.61
C GLY A 180 -16.64 19.39 4.78
N GLN A 181 -17.32 19.52 5.91
CA GLN A 181 -17.13 18.63 7.08
C GLN A 181 -17.84 17.28 6.93
N SER A 182 -18.54 17.06 5.82
CA SER A 182 -19.30 15.85 5.52
C SER A 182 -18.81 15.15 4.25
N ASN A 183 -17.72 15.59 3.67
CA ASN A 183 -17.09 15.02 2.47
C ASN A 183 -15.68 14.49 2.79
N GLU A 184 -15.07 13.86 1.81
CA GLU A 184 -13.74 13.27 1.91
C GLU A 184 -12.70 14.25 2.48
N ASP A 185 -12.59 15.46 1.94
CA ASP A 185 -11.60 16.43 2.41
C ASP A 185 -11.74 16.76 3.90
N GLY A 186 -12.95 17.02 4.36
CA GLY A 186 -13.20 17.42 5.74
C GLY A 186 -13.10 16.27 6.72
N VAL A 187 -13.80 15.16 6.45
CA VAL A 187 -13.89 14.04 7.38
C VAL A 187 -12.59 13.26 7.43
N ARG A 188 -12.01 12.93 6.28
CA ARG A 188 -10.75 12.18 6.21
C ARG A 188 -9.60 12.93 6.88
N THR A 189 -9.45 14.24 6.59
CA THR A 189 -8.44 15.07 7.26
C THR A 189 -8.59 15.02 8.78
N ASN A 190 -9.82 15.19 9.28
CA ASN A 190 -10.08 15.15 10.71
C ASN A 190 -9.79 13.76 11.31
N ALA A 191 -10.20 12.70 10.64
CA ALA A 191 -10.03 11.32 11.11
C ALA A 191 -8.55 10.92 11.19
N ASP A 192 -7.78 11.19 10.13
CA ASP A 192 -6.35 10.84 10.08
C ASP A 192 -5.54 11.61 11.13
N PHE A 193 -5.73 12.93 11.25
CA PHE A 193 -5.02 13.69 12.29
C PHE A 193 -5.50 13.37 13.71
N SER A 194 -6.77 13.02 13.91
CA SER A 194 -7.28 12.49 15.18
C SER A 194 -6.51 11.23 15.57
N MET A 195 -6.37 10.30 14.64
CA MET A 195 -5.66 9.05 14.83
C MET A 195 -4.18 9.27 15.13
N ILE A 196 -3.50 10.15 14.38
CA ILE A 196 -2.07 10.47 14.59
C ILE A 196 -1.86 11.07 15.99
N CYS A 197 -2.68 12.04 16.40
CA CYS A 197 -2.59 12.64 17.74
C CYS A 197 -2.85 11.61 18.84
N ALA A 198 -3.86 10.76 18.67
CA ALA A 198 -4.19 9.68 19.60
C ALA A 198 -3.05 8.65 19.72
N PHE A 199 -2.48 8.26 18.58
CA PHE A 199 -1.31 7.38 18.53
C PHE A 199 -0.11 7.97 19.29
N LEU A 200 0.21 9.24 19.06
CA LEU A 200 1.30 9.90 19.77
C LEU A 200 1.05 10.00 21.29
N CYS A 201 -0.18 10.17 21.73
CA CYS A 201 -0.52 10.11 23.16
C CYS A 201 -0.17 8.76 23.78
N LYS A 202 -0.38 7.66 23.04
CA LYS A 202 -0.11 6.29 23.51
C LYS A 202 1.36 5.91 23.38
N TYR A 203 1.97 6.15 22.23
CA TYR A 203 3.32 5.64 21.90
C TYR A 203 4.43 6.68 21.98
N GLY A 204 4.13 7.98 21.83
CA GLY A 204 5.14 9.03 21.72
C GLY A 204 5.62 9.60 23.03
N LYS A 205 4.80 9.57 24.09
CA LYS A 205 5.11 10.24 25.35
C LYS A 205 6.34 9.64 26.02
N GLY A 206 7.36 10.47 26.23
CA GLY A 206 8.65 10.05 26.78
C GLY A 206 9.64 9.48 25.76
N LYS A 207 9.25 9.32 24.49
CA LYS A 207 10.09 8.78 23.41
C LYS A 207 10.45 9.82 22.34
N VAL A 208 9.63 10.85 22.15
CA VAL A 208 9.84 11.88 21.13
C VAL A 208 9.99 13.26 21.73
N THR A 209 10.61 14.14 20.96
CA THR A 209 10.67 15.58 21.24
C THR A 209 9.51 16.26 20.49
N LEU A 210 8.65 16.95 21.23
CA LEU A 210 7.60 17.75 20.62
C LEU A 210 8.15 19.03 19.97
N PRO A 211 7.52 19.51 18.89
CA PRO A 211 7.88 20.82 18.31
C PRO A 211 7.69 21.96 19.30
N GLU A 212 8.39 23.06 19.05
CA GLU A 212 8.25 24.28 19.86
C GLU A 212 6.80 24.77 19.87
N GLY A 213 6.28 25.11 21.03
CA GLY A 213 4.91 25.59 21.21
C GLY A 213 3.84 24.50 21.27
N VAL A 214 4.18 23.23 21.06
CA VAL A 214 3.26 22.10 21.20
C VAL A 214 3.50 21.38 22.52
N THR A 215 2.45 21.08 23.27
CA THR A 215 2.50 20.36 24.55
C THR A 215 1.70 19.06 24.47
N TRP A 216 1.99 18.09 25.35
CA TRP A 216 1.22 16.85 25.42
C TRP A 216 -0.25 17.06 25.76
N ASP A 217 -0.57 18.10 26.54
CA ASP A 217 -1.96 18.45 26.85
C ASP A 217 -2.68 18.94 25.59
N MET A 218 -2.02 19.73 24.73
CA MET A 218 -2.56 20.14 23.43
C MET A 218 -2.78 18.95 22.50
N VAL A 219 -1.80 18.04 22.40
CA VAL A 219 -1.93 16.84 21.56
C VAL A 219 -3.11 15.99 22.01
N LYS A 220 -3.23 15.77 23.31
CA LYS A 220 -4.36 15.03 23.90
C LYS A 220 -5.70 15.73 23.66
N ASP A 221 -5.75 17.04 23.86
CA ASP A 221 -6.96 17.84 23.64
C ASP A 221 -7.42 17.77 22.18
N MET A 222 -6.49 17.93 21.23
CA MET A 222 -6.76 17.75 19.80
C MET A 222 -7.25 16.34 19.48
N ALA A 223 -6.63 15.30 20.03
CA ALA A 223 -7.02 13.91 19.78
C ALA A 223 -8.43 13.61 20.27
N VAL A 224 -8.75 13.98 21.52
CA VAL A 224 -10.07 13.71 22.12
C VAL A 224 -11.16 14.53 21.43
N LYS A 225 -10.96 15.84 21.26
CA LYS A 225 -11.98 16.71 20.66
C LYS A 225 -12.27 16.39 19.21
N SER A 226 -11.24 15.99 18.42
CA SER A 226 -11.43 15.59 17.03
C SER A 226 -12.14 14.25 16.89
N LEU A 227 -11.89 13.31 17.81
CA LEU A 227 -12.64 12.05 17.88
C LEU A 227 -14.11 12.32 18.26
N VAL A 228 -14.37 13.21 19.24
CA VAL A 228 -15.72 13.65 19.60
C VAL A 228 -16.43 14.27 18.39
N PHE A 229 -15.75 15.13 17.64
CA PHE A 229 -16.30 15.71 16.40
C PHE A 229 -16.65 14.62 15.39
N GLY A 230 -15.74 13.67 15.17
CA GLY A 230 -15.90 12.59 14.22
C GLY A 230 -17.15 11.75 14.48
N TYR A 231 -17.29 11.15 15.66
CA TYR A 231 -18.48 10.33 15.96
C TYR A 231 -19.78 11.13 16.10
N SER A 232 -19.69 12.39 16.54
CA SER A 232 -20.87 13.27 16.69
C SER A 232 -21.50 13.61 15.34
N THR A 233 -20.68 13.83 14.33
CA THR A 233 -21.11 14.17 12.97
C THR A 233 -21.42 12.96 12.10
N HIS A 234 -21.21 11.74 12.61
CA HIS A 234 -21.60 10.52 11.90
C HIS A 234 -23.13 10.33 11.91
N LYS A 235 -23.68 9.81 10.80
CA LYS A 235 -25.12 9.58 10.61
C LYS A 235 -25.76 8.66 11.66
N ALA A 236 -24.99 7.76 12.27
CA ALA A 236 -25.49 6.90 13.35
C ALA A 236 -25.82 7.68 14.64
N ASN A 237 -25.13 8.78 14.91
CA ASN A 237 -25.29 9.57 16.14
C ASN A 237 -26.03 10.89 15.88
N LYS A 238 -25.67 11.64 14.85
CA LYS A 238 -26.29 12.93 14.46
C LYS A 238 -26.34 13.95 15.61
N PHE A 239 -25.24 14.07 16.36
CA PHE A 239 -25.16 15.09 17.43
C PHE A 239 -24.80 16.43 16.81
N LYS A 240 -25.73 17.36 16.84
CA LYS A 240 -25.55 18.67 16.23
C LYS A 240 -24.39 19.42 16.87
N ILE A 241 -23.43 19.86 16.08
CA ILE A 241 -22.31 20.71 16.49
C ILE A 241 -22.44 22.09 15.86
N THR A 242 -22.76 22.14 14.56
CA THR A 242 -22.86 23.36 13.76
C THR A 242 -24.29 23.64 13.32
N SER A 243 -24.52 24.81 12.74
CA SER A 243 -25.84 25.18 12.22
C SER A 243 -26.24 24.47 10.94
N ASP A 244 -25.31 23.82 10.24
CA ASP A 244 -25.55 23.24 8.92
C ASP A 244 -26.13 21.83 8.95
N ASN A 245 -26.09 21.14 10.09
CA ASN A 245 -26.58 19.77 10.28
C ASN A 245 -26.06 18.78 9.24
N LYS A 246 -24.83 18.96 8.75
CA LYS A 246 -24.21 18.02 7.85
C LYS A 246 -23.66 16.82 8.60
N TYR A 247 -23.97 15.64 8.08
CA TYR A 247 -23.56 14.37 8.66
C TYR A 247 -22.91 13.51 7.59
N TRP A 248 -21.95 12.70 7.98
CA TRP A 248 -21.23 11.79 7.13
C TRP A 248 -21.49 10.34 7.50
N GLY A 249 -21.00 9.40 6.68
CA GLY A 249 -21.05 7.98 6.98
C GLY A 249 -22.14 7.23 6.24
N SER A 250 -22.08 5.92 6.33
CA SER A 250 -23.01 4.97 5.72
C SER A 250 -23.85 4.32 6.80
N VAL A 251 -25.16 4.23 6.60
CA VAL A 251 -26.09 3.58 7.51
C VAL A 251 -27.02 2.61 6.80
N SER A 252 -27.09 2.68 5.46
CA SER A 252 -27.83 1.76 4.60
C SER A 252 -27.43 1.97 3.13
N ASN A 253 -27.80 1.05 2.23
CA ASN A 253 -27.59 1.21 0.78
C ASN A 253 -28.23 2.48 0.21
N ALA A 254 -29.30 2.99 0.83
CA ALA A 254 -29.99 4.20 0.37
C ALA A 254 -29.33 5.48 0.85
N ASP A 255 -28.54 5.42 1.91
CA ASP A 255 -27.86 6.55 2.55
C ASP A 255 -26.41 6.20 2.88
N HIS A 256 -25.59 6.13 1.86
CA HIS A 256 -24.19 5.80 1.96
C HIS A 256 -23.26 6.91 1.44
N VAL A 257 -22.01 6.87 1.91
CA VAL A 257 -20.90 7.67 1.43
C VAL A 257 -19.75 6.71 1.14
N TRP A 258 -19.36 6.65 -0.12
CA TRP A 258 -18.37 5.71 -0.59
C TRP A 258 -17.02 5.86 0.10
N GLU A 259 -16.26 5.72 0.61
CA GLU A 259 -15.04 5.91 1.43
C GLU A 259 -15.31 6.16 2.92
N SER A 260 -16.55 6.19 3.41
CA SER A 260 -16.77 6.46 4.82
C SER A 260 -16.21 5.37 5.75
N SER A 261 -16.10 4.14 5.27
CA SER A 261 -15.40 3.05 5.96
C SER A 261 -13.95 3.38 6.29
N LEU A 262 -13.19 4.01 5.37
CA LEU A 262 -11.83 4.48 5.63
C LEU A 262 -11.77 5.52 6.75
N TRP A 263 -12.68 6.49 6.73
CA TRP A 263 -12.69 7.55 7.72
C TRP A 263 -13.07 7.03 9.11
N ALA A 264 -14.03 6.11 9.14
CA ALA A 264 -14.43 5.41 10.37
C ALA A 264 -13.29 4.53 10.91
N THR A 265 -12.50 3.91 10.05
CA THR A 265 -11.31 3.14 10.42
C THR A 265 -10.29 3.99 11.16
N SER A 266 -9.94 5.17 10.65
CA SER A 266 -9.02 6.08 11.34
C SER A 266 -9.54 6.48 12.73
N LEU A 267 -10.84 6.74 12.85
CA LEU A 267 -11.47 7.05 14.15
C LEU A 267 -11.54 5.82 15.09
N ALA A 268 -11.68 4.61 14.53
CA ALA A 268 -11.64 3.38 15.32
C ALA A 268 -10.23 3.17 15.93
N TYR A 269 -9.18 3.36 15.16
CA TYR A 269 -7.81 3.35 15.68
C TYR A 269 -7.59 4.45 16.75
N ALA A 270 -8.08 5.68 16.49
CA ALA A 270 -8.00 6.76 17.47
C ALA A 270 -8.67 6.36 18.80
N SER A 271 -9.84 5.73 18.73
CA SER A 271 -10.56 5.27 19.93
C SER A 271 -9.81 4.18 20.70
N TYR A 272 -9.13 3.27 19.99
CA TYR A 272 -8.28 2.26 20.62
C TYR A 272 -7.10 2.89 21.37
N PHE A 273 -6.42 3.87 20.75
CA PHE A 273 -5.32 4.56 21.41
C PHE A 273 -5.74 5.38 22.61
N LEU A 274 -6.95 5.94 22.60
CA LEU A 274 -7.51 6.78 23.66
C LEU A 274 -8.43 6.01 24.63
N ASN A 275 -8.49 4.70 24.59
CA ASN A 275 -9.50 3.91 25.31
C ASN A 275 -9.57 4.22 26.82
N GLU A 276 -8.45 4.56 27.46
CA GLU A 276 -8.40 4.92 28.88
C GLU A 276 -8.89 6.34 29.16
N GLU A 277 -8.97 7.19 28.14
CA GLU A 277 -9.39 8.59 28.21
C GLU A 277 -10.88 8.79 27.90
N LEU A 278 -11.55 7.75 27.39
CA LEU A 278 -12.93 7.79 26.94
C LEU A 278 -13.87 7.24 28.02
N ASP A 279 -14.99 7.95 28.25
CA ASP A 279 -16.05 7.44 29.08
C ASP A 279 -16.96 6.43 28.34
N GLU A 280 -17.85 5.74 29.08
CA GLU A 280 -18.70 4.68 28.53
C GLU A 280 -19.72 5.21 27.49
N SER A 281 -20.14 6.47 27.60
CA SER A 281 -21.05 7.09 26.64
C SER A 281 -20.31 7.32 25.32
N GLN A 282 -19.09 7.84 25.38
CA GLN A 282 -18.23 8.06 24.22
C GLN A 282 -17.91 6.74 23.51
N LYS A 283 -17.55 5.69 24.25
CA LYS A 283 -17.35 4.33 23.71
C LYS A 283 -18.61 3.82 23.02
N THR A 284 -19.78 4.06 23.57
CA THR A 284 -21.05 3.70 22.94
C THR A 284 -21.28 4.45 21.62
N TYR A 285 -20.97 5.74 21.55
CA TYR A 285 -21.14 6.52 20.33
C TYR A 285 -20.15 6.09 19.23
N ILE A 286 -18.94 5.74 19.61
CA ILE A 286 -17.95 5.17 18.70
C ILE A 286 -18.39 3.79 18.17
N TYR A 287 -18.88 2.93 19.08
CA TYR A 287 -19.45 1.65 18.68
C TYR A 287 -20.60 1.80 17.68
N ASN A 288 -21.51 2.75 17.91
CA ASN A 288 -22.62 3.02 17.00
C ASN A 288 -22.13 3.40 15.59
N MET A 289 -21.08 4.23 15.51
CA MET A 289 -20.47 4.63 14.26
C MET A 289 -19.86 3.43 13.53
N ILE A 290 -18.98 2.68 14.18
CA ILE A 290 -18.32 1.51 13.60
C ILE A 290 -19.34 0.45 13.16
N LYS A 291 -20.31 0.15 14.01
CA LYS A 291 -21.37 -0.82 13.71
C LYS A 291 -22.23 -0.41 12.52
N ALA A 292 -22.53 0.88 12.37
CA ALA A 292 -23.33 1.37 11.24
C ALA A 292 -22.60 1.15 9.92
N GLU A 293 -21.30 1.48 9.84
CA GLU A 293 -20.46 1.24 8.66
C GLU A 293 -20.40 -0.27 8.35
N CYS A 294 -20.10 -1.11 9.35
CA CYS A 294 -20.05 -2.56 9.15
C CYS A 294 -21.39 -3.15 8.69
N ASN A 295 -22.52 -2.65 9.22
CA ASN A 295 -23.84 -3.12 8.81
C ASN A 295 -24.15 -2.72 7.35
N TYR A 296 -23.71 -1.54 6.91
CA TYR A 296 -23.78 -1.16 5.51
C TYR A 296 -23.02 -2.16 4.62
N GLU A 297 -21.81 -2.59 5.04
CA GLU A 297 -21.04 -3.59 4.31
C GLU A 297 -21.73 -4.96 4.23
N LEU A 298 -22.58 -5.30 5.18
CA LEU A 298 -23.41 -6.52 5.10
C LEU A 298 -24.52 -6.42 4.04
N GLU A 299 -25.00 -5.22 3.73
CA GLU A 299 -26.11 -4.99 2.79
C GLU A 299 -25.66 -4.83 1.34
N ARG A 300 -24.45 -4.31 1.09
CA ARG A 300 -23.97 -4.05 -0.27
C ARG A 300 -23.43 -5.32 -0.93
N SER A 301 -23.52 -5.36 -2.26
CA SER A 301 -22.82 -6.38 -3.06
C SER A 301 -21.31 -6.08 -3.10
N ILE A 302 -20.50 -7.12 -3.22
CA ILE A 302 -19.05 -6.98 -3.45
C ILE A 302 -18.83 -6.65 -4.94
N PRO A 303 -18.29 -5.47 -5.28
CA PRO A 303 -18.08 -5.09 -6.67
C PRO A 303 -16.79 -5.71 -7.21
N THR A 304 -16.83 -6.35 -8.36
CA THR A 304 -15.65 -6.91 -9.03
C THR A 304 -15.80 -6.93 -10.55
N GLY A 305 -14.67 -7.03 -11.26
CA GLY A 305 -14.64 -7.36 -12.68
C GLY A 305 -15.05 -6.24 -13.64
N TYR A 306 -15.09 -5.00 -13.21
CA TYR A 306 -15.44 -3.88 -14.08
C TYR A 306 -14.27 -3.48 -14.99
N ASN A 307 -14.56 -3.21 -16.25
CA ASN A 307 -13.56 -2.67 -17.17
C ASN A 307 -13.19 -1.23 -16.79
N GLY A 308 -11.90 -0.94 -16.76
CA GLY A 308 -11.38 0.39 -16.49
C GLY A 308 -11.40 0.80 -15.01
N ASP A 309 -12.11 0.07 -14.16
CA ASP A 309 -12.15 0.22 -12.71
C ASP A 309 -12.51 -1.13 -12.10
N THR A 310 -11.50 -1.92 -11.75
CA THR A 310 -11.69 -3.32 -11.34
C THR A 310 -12.27 -3.47 -9.93
N LYS A 311 -12.38 -2.39 -9.17
CA LYS A 311 -12.92 -2.36 -7.80
C LYS A 311 -12.03 -3.02 -6.74
N ALA A 312 -10.82 -3.38 -7.06
CA ALA A 312 -9.87 -3.97 -6.11
C ALA A 312 -9.64 -3.06 -4.89
N ALA A 313 -9.36 -1.78 -5.13
CA ALA A 313 -9.10 -0.81 -4.07
C ALA A 313 -10.35 -0.54 -3.21
N GLU A 314 -11.53 -0.46 -3.84
CA GLU A 314 -12.79 -0.28 -3.11
C GLU A 314 -13.05 -1.45 -2.16
N ASN A 315 -12.84 -2.70 -2.63
CA ASN A 315 -12.92 -3.87 -1.75
C ASN A 315 -11.92 -3.81 -0.59
N GLY A 316 -10.71 -3.31 -0.85
CA GLY A 316 -9.68 -3.13 0.20
C GLY A 316 -10.12 -2.18 1.30
N TRP A 317 -10.73 -1.05 0.96
CA TRP A 317 -11.23 -0.09 1.93
C TRP A 317 -12.28 -0.67 2.88
N GLU A 318 -13.15 -1.53 2.37
CA GLU A 318 -14.23 -2.13 3.16
C GLU A 318 -13.71 -3.20 4.13
N THR A 319 -12.57 -3.82 3.85
CA THR A 319 -11.96 -4.77 4.78
C THR A 319 -11.52 -4.11 6.09
N ASN A 320 -11.12 -2.83 6.05
CA ASN A 320 -10.56 -2.13 7.20
C ASN A 320 -11.57 -1.95 8.33
N ILE A 321 -12.76 -1.43 8.04
CA ILE A 321 -13.76 -1.18 9.10
C ILE A 321 -14.30 -2.48 9.70
N LEU A 322 -14.44 -3.54 8.88
CA LEU A 322 -14.83 -4.86 9.35
C LEU A 322 -13.77 -5.46 10.27
N SER A 323 -12.49 -5.30 9.91
CA SER A 323 -11.37 -5.74 10.75
C SER A 323 -11.29 -4.97 12.07
N CYS A 324 -11.52 -3.65 12.03
CA CYS A 324 -11.61 -2.83 13.25
C CYS A 324 -12.74 -3.29 14.17
N ALA A 325 -13.92 -3.55 13.62
CA ALA A 325 -15.05 -4.03 14.40
C ALA A 325 -14.78 -5.39 15.06
N LEU A 326 -14.20 -6.33 14.29
CA LEU A 326 -13.82 -7.65 14.78
C LEU A 326 -12.74 -7.59 15.87
N GLY A 327 -11.79 -6.67 15.73
CA GLY A 327 -10.75 -6.46 16.72
C GLY A 327 -11.24 -5.80 18.00
N LEU A 328 -12.07 -4.77 17.90
CA LEU A 328 -12.60 -4.01 19.05
C LEU A 328 -13.77 -4.71 19.75
N TYR A 329 -14.62 -5.40 18.99
CA TYR A 329 -15.87 -6.02 19.46
C TYR A 329 -15.98 -7.49 19.03
N PRO A 330 -15.01 -8.35 19.39
CA PRO A 330 -14.91 -9.72 18.89
C PRO A 330 -16.09 -10.61 19.30
N ASP A 331 -16.82 -10.23 20.34
CA ASP A 331 -17.96 -10.96 20.89
C ASP A 331 -19.33 -10.36 20.51
N ASP A 332 -19.35 -9.37 19.60
CA ASP A 332 -20.62 -8.83 19.09
C ASP A 332 -21.43 -9.94 18.39
N ALA A 333 -22.73 -9.90 18.53
CA ALA A 333 -23.63 -10.88 17.92
C ALA A 333 -23.54 -10.91 16.38
N LEU A 334 -23.05 -9.83 15.74
CA LEU A 334 -22.83 -9.75 14.31
C LEU A 334 -21.39 -10.11 13.89
N ALA A 335 -20.47 -10.32 14.82
CA ALA A 335 -19.07 -10.62 14.50
C ALA A 335 -18.90 -11.80 13.51
N PRO A 336 -19.63 -12.91 13.60
CA PRO A 336 -19.53 -13.97 12.60
C PRO A 336 -19.91 -13.49 11.18
N LYS A 337 -20.91 -12.62 11.05
CA LYS A 337 -21.32 -12.05 9.75
C LYS A 337 -20.31 -11.04 9.21
N TRP A 338 -19.74 -10.22 10.10
CA TRP A 338 -18.65 -9.31 9.71
C TRP A 338 -17.43 -10.09 9.25
N PHE A 339 -17.12 -11.22 9.90
CA PHE A 339 -16.01 -12.08 9.52
C PHE A 339 -16.20 -12.72 8.14
N ASP A 340 -17.38 -13.29 7.87
CA ASP A 340 -17.71 -13.84 6.54
C ASP A 340 -17.61 -12.76 5.47
N ARG A 341 -18.07 -11.55 5.78
CA ARG A 341 -18.02 -10.43 4.85
C ARG A 341 -16.60 -9.92 4.62
N LEU A 342 -15.79 -9.87 5.65
CA LEU A 342 -14.36 -9.55 5.57
C LEU A 342 -13.64 -10.49 4.61
N ARG A 343 -13.81 -11.81 4.78
CA ARG A 343 -13.20 -12.82 3.89
C ARG A 343 -13.63 -12.62 2.44
N ALA A 344 -14.90 -12.36 2.22
CA ALA A 344 -15.45 -12.17 0.88
C ALA A 344 -14.88 -10.90 0.20
N PHE A 345 -14.78 -9.76 0.88
CA PHE A 345 -14.12 -8.58 0.35
C PHE A 345 -12.63 -8.83 0.10
N ALA A 346 -11.92 -9.44 1.05
CA ALA A 346 -10.48 -9.68 0.97
C ALA A 346 -10.09 -10.55 -0.24
N ILE A 347 -10.79 -11.67 -0.48
CA ILE A 347 -10.55 -12.54 -1.65
C ILE A 347 -10.78 -11.76 -2.95
N ASN A 348 -11.76 -10.86 -2.99
CA ASN A 348 -12.07 -10.08 -4.18
C ASN A 348 -11.29 -8.74 -4.28
N CYS A 349 -10.28 -8.50 -3.45
CA CYS A 349 -9.31 -7.43 -3.65
C CYS A 349 -8.37 -7.74 -4.82
N TYR A 350 -7.50 -8.70 -4.66
CA TYR A 350 -6.54 -9.15 -5.67
C TYR A 350 -6.98 -10.46 -6.33
N SER A 351 -8.30 -10.57 -6.63
CA SER A 351 -8.83 -11.76 -7.29
C SER A 351 -8.28 -11.91 -8.71
N HIS A 352 -7.79 -13.11 -9.03
CA HIS A 352 -7.24 -13.48 -10.33
C HIS A 352 -8.17 -14.49 -11.03
N VAL A 353 -8.06 -14.65 -12.35
CA VAL A 353 -8.91 -15.57 -13.11
C VAL A 353 -8.81 -17.03 -12.61
N ASP A 354 -7.64 -17.44 -12.10
CA ASP A 354 -7.41 -18.79 -11.59
C ASP A 354 -8.19 -19.07 -10.30
N ASP A 355 -8.60 -18.03 -9.58
CA ASP A 355 -9.37 -18.17 -8.34
C ASP A 355 -10.75 -18.78 -8.57
N ALA A 356 -11.27 -18.70 -9.80
CA ALA A 356 -12.51 -19.36 -10.18
C ALA A 356 -12.47 -20.90 -10.03
N GLN A 357 -11.29 -21.48 -9.92
CA GLN A 357 -11.08 -22.93 -9.74
C GLN A 357 -10.21 -23.26 -8.54
N ASN A 358 -9.92 -22.28 -7.69
CA ASN A 358 -9.06 -22.44 -6.55
C ASN A 358 -9.83 -23.04 -5.36
N THR A 359 -9.63 -24.33 -5.12
CA THR A 359 -10.28 -25.10 -4.04
C THR A 359 -9.52 -25.05 -2.72
N THR A 360 -8.55 -24.15 -2.56
CA THR A 360 -7.84 -23.97 -1.30
C THR A 360 -8.80 -23.47 -0.23
N VAL A 361 -8.91 -24.19 0.87
CA VAL A 361 -9.66 -23.77 2.06
C VAL A 361 -8.93 -22.59 2.69
N ILE A 362 -9.65 -21.49 2.92
CA ILE A 362 -9.05 -20.22 3.36
C ILE A 362 -8.61 -20.31 4.82
N ASP A 363 -9.52 -20.67 5.70
CA ASP A 363 -9.32 -20.68 7.14
C ASP A 363 -9.86 -21.99 7.75
N PRO A 364 -9.12 -23.12 7.64
CA PRO A 364 -9.60 -24.45 8.01
C PRO A 364 -9.95 -24.61 9.50
N GLU A 365 -9.52 -23.67 10.35
CA GLU A 365 -9.92 -23.63 11.76
C GLU A 365 -11.36 -23.12 11.99
N TYR A 366 -11.98 -22.48 11.01
CA TYR A 366 -13.35 -21.97 11.10
C TYR A 366 -14.34 -22.79 10.28
N ASP A 367 -14.02 -23.05 9.01
CA ASP A 367 -14.94 -23.77 8.10
C ASP A 367 -14.19 -24.30 6.85
N GLU A 368 -14.94 -24.91 5.93
CA GLU A 368 -14.44 -25.47 4.66
C GLU A 368 -14.56 -24.48 3.48
N THR A 369 -14.77 -23.19 3.74
CA THR A 369 -14.93 -22.18 2.69
C THR A 369 -13.64 -22.04 1.89
N THR A 370 -13.75 -22.19 0.56
CA THR A 370 -12.62 -22.11 -0.37
C THR A 370 -12.53 -20.74 -1.03
N VAL A 371 -11.39 -20.44 -1.67
CA VAL A 371 -11.22 -19.24 -2.50
C VAL A 371 -12.29 -19.19 -3.60
N GLN A 372 -12.55 -20.33 -4.27
CA GLN A 372 -13.57 -20.43 -5.31
C GLN A 372 -14.97 -20.06 -4.81
N ASP A 373 -15.32 -20.42 -3.58
CA ASP A 373 -16.64 -20.12 -3.01
C ASP A 373 -16.88 -18.62 -2.81
N LEU A 374 -15.84 -17.86 -2.58
CA LEU A 374 -15.91 -16.42 -2.37
C LEU A 374 -15.57 -15.60 -3.62
N TYR A 375 -14.98 -16.22 -4.65
CA TYR A 375 -14.63 -15.54 -5.90
C TYR A 375 -15.90 -15.13 -6.67
N ILE A 376 -16.01 -13.83 -7.00
CA ILE A 376 -17.14 -13.27 -7.75
C ILE A 376 -16.73 -12.87 -9.17
N GLY A 377 -15.49 -12.42 -9.33
CA GLY A 377 -14.94 -11.99 -10.61
C GLY A 377 -13.50 -11.53 -10.45
N LYS A 378 -12.76 -11.48 -11.56
CA LYS A 378 -11.36 -11.06 -11.52
C LYS A 378 -11.22 -9.54 -11.41
N ASN A 379 -10.39 -9.09 -10.50
CA ASN A 379 -9.94 -7.70 -10.37
C ASN A 379 -8.52 -7.49 -10.90
N LEU A 380 -7.75 -8.56 -11.01
CA LEU A 380 -6.44 -8.56 -11.65
C LEU A 380 -6.52 -9.09 -13.08
N TYR A 381 -5.72 -8.52 -13.96
CA TYR A 381 -5.44 -9.12 -15.27
C TYR A 381 -4.49 -10.30 -15.11
N ASP A 382 -4.28 -11.05 -16.20
CA ASP A 382 -3.47 -12.27 -16.19
C ASP A 382 -1.99 -12.01 -15.78
N ASP A 383 -1.54 -10.77 -15.82
CA ASP A 383 -0.22 -10.31 -15.38
C ASP A 383 -0.24 -9.64 -13.99
N TYR A 384 -1.27 -9.87 -13.20
CA TYR A 384 -1.50 -9.32 -11.87
C TYR A 384 -1.64 -7.79 -11.80
N THR A 385 -1.71 -7.08 -12.94
CA THR A 385 -2.03 -5.65 -12.96
C THR A 385 -3.52 -5.41 -12.78
N LEU A 386 -3.88 -4.22 -12.31
CA LEU A 386 -5.28 -3.77 -12.23
C LEU A 386 -5.49 -2.47 -13.00
N GLN A 387 -6.73 -2.15 -13.28
CA GLN A 387 -7.13 -0.85 -13.81
C GLN A 387 -8.01 -0.09 -12.82
N ASN A 388 -7.80 1.22 -12.78
CA ASN A 388 -8.71 2.19 -12.23
C ASN A 388 -8.62 3.47 -13.08
N HIS A 389 -9.66 4.31 -13.11
CA HIS A 389 -9.75 5.50 -13.96
C HIS A 389 -9.48 5.22 -15.46
N ASN A 390 -9.79 4.02 -15.92
CA ASN A 390 -9.62 3.53 -17.30
C ASN A 390 -8.17 3.29 -17.75
N TYR A 391 -7.22 3.15 -16.82
CA TYR A 391 -5.84 2.78 -17.14
C TYR A 391 -5.20 1.94 -16.03
N PHE A 392 -4.05 1.31 -16.31
CA PHE A 392 -3.24 0.70 -15.25
C PHE A 392 -2.80 1.78 -14.28
N HIS A 393 -3.24 1.67 -13.07
CA HIS A 393 -3.05 2.70 -12.06
C HIS A 393 -2.17 2.19 -10.92
N THR A 394 -0.89 2.56 -10.95
CA THR A 394 0.11 2.10 -9.97
C THR A 394 -0.32 2.38 -8.53
N SER A 395 -0.95 3.54 -8.29
CA SER A 395 -1.36 3.90 -6.92
C SER A 395 -2.49 3.02 -6.40
N TYR A 396 -3.46 2.69 -7.24
CA TYR A 396 -4.50 1.75 -6.85
C TYR A 396 -3.96 0.32 -6.70
N GLN A 397 -2.98 -0.06 -7.52
CA GLN A 397 -2.27 -1.33 -7.33
C GLN A 397 -1.61 -1.43 -5.95
N ASN A 398 -0.97 -0.35 -5.52
CA ASN A 398 -0.30 -0.26 -4.23
C ASN A 398 -1.28 -0.18 -3.05
N VAL A 399 -2.29 0.67 -3.16
CA VAL A 399 -3.24 0.95 -2.08
C VAL A 399 -3.95 -0.31 -1.57
N VAL A 400 -4.28 -1.25 -2.44
CA VAL A 400 -4.94 -2.51 -2.03
C VAL A 400 -4.08 -3.28 -1.02
N MET A 401 -2.77 -3.42 -1.26
CA MET A 401 -1.88 -4.15 -0.35
C MET A 401 -1.77 -3.46 1.02
N GLN A 402 -1.74 -2.13 1.05
CA GLN A 402 -1.72 -1.40 2.31
C GLN A 402 -3.04 -1.58 3.08
N GLU A 403 -4.20 -1.50 2.41
CA GLU A 403 -5.51 -1.67 3.07
C GLU A 403 -5.66 -3.09 3.66
N LEU A 404 -5.22 -4.11 2.92
CA LEU A 404 -5.20 -5.49 3.41
C LEU A 404 -4.25 -5.67 4.60
N GLY A 405 -3.07 -5.04 4.57
CA GLY A 405 -2.12 -5.03 5.66
C GLY A 405 -2.65 -4.32 6.90
N GLU A 406 -3.32 -3.18 6.73
CA GLU A 406 -3.95 -2.44 7.83
C GLU A 406 -5.12 -3.22 8.46
N SER A 407 -5.88 -3.94 7.65
CA SER A 407 -6.92 -4.85 8.12
C SER A 407 -6.35 -5.99 8.96
N HIS A 408 -5.26 -6.58 8.50
CA HIS A 408 -4.54 -7.62 9.25
C HIS A 408 -3.98 -7.06 10.58
N LEU A 409 -3.39 -5.86 10.52
CA LEU A 409 -2.91 -5.15 11.71
C LEU A 409 -4.03 -4.93 12.73
N ALA A 410 -5.21 -4.43 12.30
CA ALA A 410 -6.34 -4.14 13.20
C ALA A 410 -6.80 -5.37 13.96
N LEU A 411 -6.98 -6.50 13.26
CA LEU A 411 -7.39 -7.77 13.89
C LEU A 411 -6.46 -8.16 15.03
N HIS A 412 -5.15 -8.03 14.82
CA HIS A 412 -4.15 -8.47 15.80
C HIS A 412 -3.88 -7.43 16.88
N LEU A 413 -3.65 -6.17 16.50
CA LEU A 413 -3.28 -5.09 17.42
C LEU A 413 -4.34 -4.88 18.50
N PHE A 414 -5.61 -4.82 18.12
CA PHE A 414 -6.70 -4.55 19.05
C PHE A 414 -6.96 -5.70 20.02
N GLN A 415 -6.47 -6.88 19.71
CA GLN A 415 -6.55 -8.10 20.53
C GLN A 415 -5.21 -8.47 21.18
N GLY A 416 -4.25 -7.52 21.24
CA GLY A 416 -2.97 -7.75 21.90
C GLY A 416 -2.12 -8.85 21.23
N GLY A 417 -2.19 -9.00 19.90
CA GLY A 417 -1.46 -9.99 19.13
C GLY A 417 -2.12 -11.38 19.08
N ASN A 418 -3.23 -11.60 19.76
CA ASN A 418 -3.92 -12.89 19.79
C ASN A 418 -5.41 -12.75 19.39
N PRO A 419 -5.72 -12.54 18.12
CA PRO A 419 -7.07 -12.27 17.67
C PRO A 419 -7.99 -13.49 17.76
N LYS A 420 -9.25 -13.25 18.15
CA LYS A 420 -10.31 -14.26 18.06
C LYS A 420 -10.67 -14.54 16.59
N TRP A 421 -10.66 -13.52 15.76
CA TRP A 421 -10.96 -13.57 14.34
C TRP A 421 -9.69 -13.26 13.55
N LYS A 422 -9.24 -14.18 12.73
CA LYS A 422 -8.08 -14.02 11.83
C LYS A 422 -8.38 -14.73 10.52
N THR A 423 -7.82 -14.26 9.41
CA THR A 423 -8.06 -14.86 8.10
C THR A 423 -6.88 -14.70 7.17
N ASN A 424 -6.59 -15.78 6.44
CA ASN A 424 -5.60 -15.82 5.37
C ASN A 424 -6.08 -15.08 4.11
N ALA A 425 -7.38 -14.79 4.00
CA ALA A 425 -7.95 -14.05 2.88
C ALA A 425 -7.28 -12.68 2.67
N LEU A 426 -6.85 -12.01 3.75
CA LEU A 426 -6.18 -10.71 3.69
C LEU A 426 -4.81 -10.74 2.98
N MET A 427 -4.18 -11.92 2.89
CA MET A 427 -2.89 -12.07 2.20
C MET A 427 -3.02 -12.75 0.83
N HIS A 428 -4.25 -13.00 0.36
CA HIS A 428 -4.50 -13.66 -0.91
C HIS A 428 -3.92 -12.88 -2.09
N ASN A 429 -3.11 -13.53 -2.90
CA ASN A 429 -2.38 -12.98 -4.07
C ASN A 429 -1.42 -11.79 -3.78
N ASN A 430 -1.24 -11.36 -2.53
CA ASN A 430 -0.35 -10.24 -2.21
C ASN A 430 1.10 -10.52 -2.63
N GLN A 431 1.62 -11.73 -2.41
CA GLN A 431 2.97 -12.09 -2.84
C GLN A 431 3.11 -11.99 -4.37
N LYS A 432 2.12 -12.48 -5.12
CA LYS A 432 2.13 -12.38 -6.59
C LYS A 432 2.13 -10.94 -7.08
N VAL A 433 1.33 -10.08 -6.45
CA VAL A 433 1.31 -8.64 -6.77
C VAL A 433 2.64 -7.99 -6.41
N MET A 434 3.25 -8.36 -5.27
CA MET A 434 4.57 -7.85 -4.89
C MET A 434 5.62 -8.21 -5.94
N ASP A 435 5.73 -9.49 -6.30
CA ASP A 435 6.74 -10.02 -7.21
C ASP A 435 6.54 -9.56 -8.66
N GLU A 436 5.30 -9.66 -9.16
CA GLU A 436 5.00 -9.47 -10.57
C GLU A 436 4.72 -8.01 -10.94
N VAL A 437 4.40 -7.15 -9.95
CA VAL A 437 4.03 -5.76 -10.23
C VAL A 437 4.85 -4.77 -9.42
N LEU A 438 4.76 -4.77 -8.09
CA LEU A 438 5.34 -3.69 -7.28
C LEU A 438 6.87 -3.67 -7.33
N CYS A 439 7.53 -4.82 -7.19
CA CYS A 439 8.99 -4.91 -7.34
C CYS A 439 9.47 -4.46 -8.72
N ARG A 440 8.70 -4.76 -9.78
CA ARG A 440 9.06 -4.40 -11.16
C ARG A 440 8.83 -2.93 -11.49
N LEU A 441 8.02 -2.23 -10.70
CA LEU A 441 7.76 -0.80 -10.84
C LEU A 441 8.61 0.05 -9.90
N ALA A 442 9.30 -0.58 -8.94
CA ALA A 442 10.07 0.13 -7.94
C ALA A 442 11.26 0.87 -8.55
N LEU A 443 11.46 2.11 -8.11
CA LEU A 443 12.59 2.96 -8.49
C LEU A 443 13.66 2.90 -7.41
N ALA A 444 14.86 3.36 -7.74
CA ALA A 444 16.03 3.29 -6.86
C ALA A 444 15.89 4.07 -5.53
N ASP A 445 14.92 4.96 -5.43
CA ASP A 445 14.61 5.73 -4.22
C ASP A 445 13.41 5.17 -3.43
N GLY A 446 12.85 4.04 -3.86
CA GLY A 446 11.67 3.41 -3.25
C GLY A 446 10.33 3.91 -3.79
N GLU A 447 10.33 4.88 -4.72
CA GLU A 447 9.12 5.28 -5.45
C GLU A 447 8.67 4.21 -6.43
N LEU A 448 7.41 4.26 -6.84
CA LEU A 448 6.87 3.41 -7.90
C LEU A 448 6.78 4.16 -9.23
N ALA A 449 7.26 3.54 -10.29
CA ALA A 449 7.07 4.06 -11.64
C ALA A 449 5.58 4.11 -12.01
N ARG A 450 5.20 5.15 -12.75
CA ARG A 450 3.82 5.38 -13.21
C ARG A 450 3.77 5.39 -14.73
N PRO A 451 3.89 4.22 -15.38
CA PRO A 451 4.07 4.15 -16.83
C PRO A 451 2.91 4.77 -17.62
N ASN A 452 1.72 4.82 -17.04
CA ASN A 452 0.54 5.40 -17.67
C ASN A 452 0.16 6.77 -17.11
N GLY A 453 1.03 7.36 -16.28
CA GLY A 453 0.75 8.60 -15.60
C GLY A 453 -0.05 8.42 -14.32
N ASN A 454 -0.54 9.52 -13.80
CA ASN A 454 -1.25 9.58 -12.53
C ASN A 454 -2.11 10.84 -12.48
N ASP A 455 -3.32 10.73 -11.98
CA ASP A 455 -4.29 11.83 -11.94
C ASP A 455 -4.54 12.38 -10.54
N TRP A 456 -4.22 11.65 -9.46
CA TRP A 456 -4.47 12.14 -8.10
C TRP A 456 -3.33 11.89 -7.11
N SER A 457 -2.52 10.87 -7.29
CA SER A 457 -1.47 10.49 -6.33
C SER A 457 -0.09 10.85 -6.85
N MET A 458 0.13 12.14 -7.14
CA MET A 458 1.40 12.63 -7.67
C MET A 458 2.57 12.53 -6.67
N PHE A 459 2.29 12.12 -5.43
CA PHE A 459 3.22 12.13 -4.32
C PHE A 459 3.08 10.85 -3.50
N LEU A 460 3.39 9.72 -4.11
CA LEU A 460 3.27 8.41 -3.48
C LEU A 460 4.42 8.10 -2.53
N TYR A 461 4.48 8.83 -1.45
CA TYR A 461 5.30 8.42 -0.31
C TYR A 461 4.53 7.48 0.60
N ASP A 462 3.24 7.35 0.38
CA ASP A 462 2.32 6.47 1.08
C ASP A 462 2.50 4.98 0.74
N GLN A 463 3.28 4.61 -0.30
CA GLN A 463 3.57 3.21 -0.61
C GLN A 463 4.42 2.49 0.45
N ILE A 464 5.01 3.19 1.39
CA ILE A 464 5.80 2.55 2.46
C ILE A 464 5.01 1.46 3.18
N THR A 465 3.73 1.69 3.45
CA THR A 465 2.89 0.73 4.17
C THR A 465 2.65 -0.56 3.41
N SER A 466 2.57 -0.53 2.07
CA SER A 466 2.47 -1.75 1.27
C SER A 466 3.75 -2.57 1.32
N TYR A 467 4.91 -1.92 1.28
CA TYR A 467 6.19 -2.59 1.47
C TYR A 467 6.30 -3.18 2.88
N THR A 468 5.86 -2.44 3.90
CA THR A 468 5.82 -2.95 5.27
C THR A 468 4.89 -4.15 5.41
N THR A 469 3.72 -4.13 4.77
CA THR A 469 2.80 -5.27 4.73
C THR A 469 3.49 -6.51 4.19
N ALA A 470 4.18 -6.40 3.06
CA ALA A 470 4.90 -7.53 2.49
C ALA A 470 6.13 -7.93 3.31
N ALA A 471 6.91 -6.99 3.83
CA ALA A 471 8.08 -7.27 4.66
C ALA A 471 7.69 -7.97 5.98
N CYS A 472 6.69 -7.46 6.69
CA CYS A 472 6.28 -7.97 7.98
C CYS A 472 5.47 -9.27 7.87
N PHE A 473 4.50 -9.33 6.95
CA PHE A 473 3.51 -10.40 6.93
C PHE A 473 3.76 -11.46 5.85
N LEU A 474 4.48 -11.14 4.78
CA LEU A 474 4.93 -12.09 3.76
C LEU A 474 6.41 -12.46 3.90
N ARG A 475 7.15 -11.79 4.77
CA ARG A 475 8.59 -12.02 5.00
C ARG A 475 9.44 -11.73 3.76
N ASP A 476 9.00 -10.81 2.91
CA ASP A 476 9.61 -10.52 1.63
C ASP A 476 10.88 -9.64 1.77
N PRO A 477 12.07 -10.10 1.33
CA PRO A 477 13.32 -9.34 1.45
C PRO A 477 13.41 -8.16 0.49
N ASN A 478 12.73 -8.22 -0.67
CA ASN A 478 12.66 -7.10 -1.61
C ASN A 478 11.80 -5.98 -1.05
N ALA A 479 10.66 -6.34 -0.46
CA ALA A 479 9.80 -5.39 0.22
C ALA A 479 10.52 -4.70 1.38
N LEU A 480 11.31 -5.43 2.16
CA LEU A 480 12.12 -4.84 3.24
C LEU A 480 13.17 -3.85 2.71
N MET A 481 13.81 -4.15 1.57
CA MET A 481 14.71 -3.22 0.91
C MET A 481 13.96 -1.94 0.47
N LEU A 482 12.81 -2.09 -0.18
CA LEU A 482 12.00 -0.97 -0.68
C LEU A 482 11.44 -0.11 0.44
N GLU A 483 11.01 -0.73 1.55
CA GLU A 483 10.61 -0.03 2.76
C GLU A 483 11.74 0.86 3.31
N ASN A 484 12.96 0.32 3.39
CA ASN A 484 14.12 1.08 3.84
C ASN A 484 14.47 2.27 2.93
N LEU A 485 14.24 2.14 1.62
CA LEU A 485 14.42 3.24 0.66
C LEU A 485 13.33 4.30 0.85
N ALA A 486 12.07 3.89 0.87
CA ALA A 486 10.92 4.78 1.07
C ALA A 486 11.00 5.54 2.39
N TYR A 487 11.33 4.87 3.48
CA TYR A 487 11.52 5.49 4.80
C TYR A 487 12.58 6.59 4.77
N LYS A 488 13.75 6.32 4.19
CA LYS A 488 14.83 7.32 4.07
C LYS A 488 14.40 8.52 3.24
N HIS A 489 13.64 8.26 2.18
CA HIS A 489 13.13 9.31 1.31
C HIS A 489 12.12 10.20 2.03
N ILE A 490 11.14 9.63 2.73
CA ILE A 490 10.15 10.37 3.53
C ILE A 490 10.85 11.21 4.61
N LYS A 491 11.81 10.63 5.32
CA LYS A 491 12.59 11.33 6.35
C LYS A 491 13.38 12.52 5.77
N ALA A 492 14.04 12.31 4.64
CA ALA A 492 14.78 13.37 3.97
C ALA A 492 13.86 14.53 3.52
N ARG A 493 12.68 14.20 2.99
CA ARG A 493 11.70 15.21 2.58
C ARG A 493 11.18 16.02 3.75
N GLN A 494 10.72 15.40 4.83
CA GLN A 494 10.26 16.11 6.00
C GLN A 494 11.32 17.06 6.55
N SER A 495 12.61 16.67 6.52
CA SER A 495 13.71 17.50 6.98
C SER A 495 13.89 18.82 6.22
N THR A 496 13.30 18.96 5.04
CA THR A 496 13.35 20.19 4.24
C THR A 496 12.20 21.15 4.52
N THR A 497 11.20 20.74 5.30
CA THR A 497 10.03 21.56 5.66
C THR A 497 10.24 22.24 7.01
N GLN A 498 9.53 23.36 7.25
CA GLN A 498 9.66 24.09 8.52
C GLN A 498 8.54 23.75 9.51
N ASP A 499 7.44 23.18 9.03
CA ASP A 499 6.25 22.85 9.80
C ASP A 499 6.06 21.34 10.04
N GLY A 500 7.07 20.55 9.66
CA GLY A 500 7.05 19.10 9.80
C GLY A 500 6.14 18.40 8.79
N SER A 501 5.66 19.09 7.76
CA SER A 501 4.93 18.48 6.66
C SER A 501 5.81 17.52 5.85
N TRP A 502 5.21 16.51 5.26
CA TRP A 502 5.90 15.49 4.46
C TRP A 502 6.10 15.90 3.00
N LEU A 503 5.26 16.80 2.53
CA LEU A 503 5.13 17.18 1.12
C LEU A 503 5.57 18.62 0.93
N LEU A 504 6.37 18.86 -0.11
CA LEU A 504 6.98 20.16 -0.37
C LEU A 504 6.02 21.17 -1.02
N ASN A 505 4.87 20.70 -1.49
CA ASN A 505 3.92 21.54 -2.22
C ASN A 505 2.71 21.87 -1.35
N SER A 506 2.50 23.15 -1.07
CA SER A 506 1.34 23.64 -0.32
C SER A 506 -0.01 23.37 -0.98
N ASP A 507 -0.03 23.09 -2.29
CA ASP A 507 -1.25 22.83 -3.05
C ASP A 507 -1.85 21.43 -2.77
N ILE A 508 -1.09 20.55 -2.09
CA ILE A 508 -1.51 19.19 -1.77
C ILE A 508 -2.60 19.19 -0.68
N GLY A 509 -2.53 20.13 0.23
CA GLY A 509 -3.51 20.34 1.27
C GLY A 509 -3.51 19.33 2.43
N PRO A 510 -4.31 19.64 3.47
CA PRO A 510 -4.31 18.89 4.73
C PRO A 510 -4.68 17.42 4.60
N ARG A 511 -5.58 17.06 3.68
CA ARG A 511 -5.99 15.68 3.45
C ARG A 511 -4.78 14.79 3.14
N ARG A 512 -3.90 15.20 2.23
CA ARG A 512 -2.72 14.42 1.86
C ARG A 512 -1.67 14.36 2.97
N MET A 513 -1.56 15.42 3.77
CA MET A 513 -0.71 15.41 4.96
C MET A 513 -1.20 14.40 6.00
N GLY A 514 -2.52 14.30 6.21
CA GLY A 514 -3.13 13.30 7.08
C GLY A 514 -2.88 11.88 6.58
N VAL A 515 -3.12 11.62 5.29
CA VAL A 515 -2.88 10.31 4.65
C VAL A 515 -1.42 9.87 4.81
N GLU A 516 -0.45 10.75 4.57
CA GLU A 516 0.96 10.41 4.73
C GLU A 516 1.31 10.05 6.18
N GLY A 517 0.84 10.85 7.14
CA GLY A 517 1.02 10.53 8.56
C GLY A 517 0.35 9.21 8.97
N HIS A 518 -0.82 8.92 8.43
CA HIS A 518 -1.50 7.63 8.57
C HIS A 518 -0.58 6.48 8.12
N ARG A 519 0.01 6.55 6.92
CA ARG A 519 0.86 5.49 6.37
C ARG A 519 2.14 5.29 7.19
N VAL A 520 2.78 6.37 7.61
CA VAL A 520 3.95 6.32 8.50
C VAL A 520 3.60 5.64 9.83
N MET A 521 2.44 5.95 10.40
CA MET A 521 1.98 5.35 11.65
C MET A 521 1.67 3.86 11.50
N MET A 522 0.99 3.45 10.41
CA MET A 522 0.70 2.03 10.15
C MET A 522 1.98 1.21 9.97
N THR A 523 2.99 1.78 9.30
CA THR A 523 4.31 1.17 9.18
C THR A 523 4.93 0.92 10.56
N TYR A 524 4.91 1.91 11.46
CA TYR A 524 5.37 1.73 12.85
C TYR A 524 4.64 0.56 13.54
N LEU A 525 3.31 0.53 13.45
CA LEU A 525 2.49 -0.45 14.14
C LEU A 525 2.64 -1.88 13.60
N MET A 526 2.86 -2.05 12.31
CA MET A 526 3.12 -3.38 11.72
C MET A 526 4.42 -3.97 12.27
N HIS A 527 5.47 -3.15 12.42
CA HIS A 527 6.71 -3.57 13.06
C HIS A 527 6.57 -3.82 14.57
N GLU A 528 5.57 -3.25 15.22
CA GLU A 528 5.22 -3.58 16.62
C GLU A 528 4.72 -5.02 16.76
N LEU A 529 4.04 -5.56 15.72
CA LEU A 529 3.54 -6.93 15.70
C LEU A 529 4.54 -7.94 15.15
N ALA A 530 5.36 -7.57 14.16
CA ALA A 530 6.18 -8.51 13.43
C ALA A 530 7.61 -7.99 13.24
N SER A 531 8.59 -8.68 13.83
CA SER A 531 10.00 -8.37 13.62
C SER A 531 10.45 -8.77 12.21
N THR A 532 11.22 -7.89 11.58
CA THR A 532 11.94 -8.18 10.33
C THR A 532 13.45 -8.35 10.54
N ALA A 533 13.89 -8.41 11.80
CA ALA A 533 15.32 -8.44 12.16
C ALA A 533 16.06 -9.69 11.65
N ASP A 534 15.35 -10.78 11.42
CA ASP A 534 15.88 -12.04 10.88
C ASP A 534 15.82 -12.12 9.34
N ILE A 535 15.28 -11.10 8.69
CA ILE A 535 15.23 -11.02 7.23
C ILE A 535 16.46 -10.28 6.72
N GLN A 536 17.20 -10.88 5.81
CA GLN A 536 18.23 -10.19 5.08
C GLN A 536 17.60 -9.47 3.89
N ALA A 537 17.51 -8.13 3.97
CA ALA A 537 16.99 -7.33 2.86
C ALA A 537 17.85 -7.55 1.60
N THR A 538 17.20 -7.62 0.45
CA THR A 538 17.88 -7.62 -0.86
C THR A 538 18.69 -6.34 -1.01
N SER A 539 19.81 -6.39 -1.73
CA SER A 539 20.59 -5.19 -2.06
C SER A 539 20.31 -4.74 -3.49
N LEU A 540 20.45 -3.42 -3.74
CA LEU A 540 20.31 -2.88 -5.12
C LEU A 540 21.40 -3.40 -6.10
N THR A 541 22.37 -4.13 -5.59
CA THR A 541 23.46 -4.72 -6.37
C THR A 541 23.29 -6.22 -6.61
N ASP A 542 22.27 -6.81 -6.01
CA ASP A 542 21.93 -8.23 -6.18
C ASP A 542 20.80 -8.38 -7.25
#